data_6e3a5d0681266cb8d111f8bc28907cbd
#
_entry.id   6e3a5d0681266cb8d111f8bc28907cbd
#
_cell.length_a   1.000
_cell.length_b   1.000
_cell.length_c   1.000
_cell.angle_alpha   90.00
_cell.angle_beta   90.00
_cell.angle_gamma   90.00
#
_symmetry.space_group_name_H-M   'P 1'
#
loop_
_entity.id
_entity.type
_entity.pdbx_description
1 polymer ?
#
loop_
_entity_poly.entity_id
_entity_poly.type
_entity_poly.pdbx_seq_one_letter_code
_entity_poly.pdbx_strand_id
1 'polypeptide(L)'
;SELEIASLADTTLVLLAPGMGDGIQAAKAGILEVADVFVVNKADRDGADQTVRDLRSMLSLGGRHTEAGQWRPPIVKTVASREKDSGVDEVLESIAKHRAWLESTGEGHRRRSERAAREIEAIALAALRERMGDVHGSAAMGALAGRVVAGETDPYTAADELLGRL
;
A
#
# COMPACT_ATOMS: atom_id res chain seq x y z
N SER A 1 -3.53 0.37 -8.14
CA SER A 1 -3.07 -1.03 -7.88
C SER A 1 -3.70 -1.53 -6.58
N GLU A 2 -3.68 -2.85 -6.35
CA GLU A 2 -4.18 -3.47 -5.11
C GLU A 2 -3.47 -2.91 -3.86
N LEU A 3 -2.21 -2.53 -4.00
CA LEU A 3 -1.41 -1.92 -2.94
C LEU A 3 -1.86 -0.48 -2.62
N GLU A 4 -2.40 0.26 -3.57
CA GLU A 4 -2.92 1.61 -3.33
C GLU A 4 -4.16 1.59 -2.45
N ILE A 5 -5.05 0.59 -2.62
CA ILE A 5 -6.23 0.42 -1.77
C ILE A 5 -5.81 0.18 -0.32
N ALA A 6 -4.79 -0.65 -0.08
CA ALA A 6 -4.26 -0.91 1.26
C ALA A 6 -3.76 0.37 1.95
N SER A 7 -3.25 1.33 1.18
CA SER A 7 -2.80 2.62 1.73
C SER A 7 -3.94 3.51 2.20
N LEU A 8 -5.19 3.26 1.79
CA LEU A 8 -6.37 4.05 2.15
C LEU A 8 -7.13 3.48 3.35
N ALA A 9 -6.92 2.20 3.69
CA ALA A 9 -7.62 1.51 4.76
C ALA A 9 -6.86 1.61 6.10
N ASP A 10 -7.58 1.58 7.21
CA ASP A 10 -7.00 1.45 8.54
C ASP A 10 -6.69 -0.01 8.87
N THR A 11 -7.46 -0.95 8.30
CA THR A 11 -7.26 -2.40 8.41
C THR A 11 -7.41 -3.05 7.06
N THR A 12 -6.41 -3.79 6.63
CA THR A 12 -6.39 -4.51 5.35
C THR A 12 -6.55 -6.01 5.57
N LEU A 13 -7.59 -6.58 4.95
CA LEU A 13 -7.79 -8.03 4.91
C LEU A 13 -7.31 -8.58 3.58
N VAL A 14 -6.48 -9.61 3.64
CA VAL A 14 -6.08 -10.36 2.45
C VAL A 14 -6.80 -11.70 2.42
N LEU A 15 -7.65 -11.87 1.42
CA LEU A 15 -8.44 -13.08 1.22
C LEU A 15 -7.72 -14.02 0.27
N LEU A 16 -7.55 -15.26 0.70
CA LEU A 16 -6.93 -16.34 -0.05
C LEU A 16 -7.88 -17.54 -0.13
N ALA A 17 -7.68 -18.40 -1.11
CA ALA A 17 -8.43 -19.66 -1.23
C ALA A 17 -7.45 -20.83 -1.45
N PRO A 18 -7.80 -22.06 -1.05
CA PRO A 18 -7.01 -23.24 -1.33
C PRO A 18 -6.77 -23.40 -2.83
N GLY A 19 -5.61 -23.92 -3.23
CA GLY A 19 -5.24 -24.12 -4.64
C GLY A 19 -4.67 -22.89 -5.35
N MET A 20 -4.53 -21.74 -4.67
CA MET A 20 -3.86 -20.55 -5.21
C MET A 20 -2.33 -20.58 -5.01
N GLY A 21 -1.71 -21.75 -5.00
CA GLY A 21 -0.28 -21.93 -4.71
C GLY A 21 0.65 -21.04 -5.54
N ASP A 22 0.38 -20.92 -6.84
CA ASP A 22 1.11 -19.99 -7.72
C ASP A 22 0.75 -18.53 -7.43
N GLY A 23 -0.49 -18.25 -7.01
CA GLY A 23 -0.95 -16.91 -6.62
C GLY A 23 -0.30 -16.41 -5.33
N ILE A 24 -0.06 -17.27 -4.35
CA ILE A 24 0.68 -16.90 -3.12
C ILE A 24 2.15 -16.61 -3.46
N GLN A 25 2.73 -17.33 -4.42
CA GLN A 25 4.10 -17.08 -4.86
C GLN A 25 4.24 -15.80 -5.69
N ALA A 26 3.26 -15.44 -6.51
CA ALA A 26 3.24 -14.19 -7.27
C ALA A 26 2.98 -12.96 -6.37
N ALA A 27 2.23 -13.15 -5.29
CA ALA A 27 1.93 -12.13 -4.28
C ALA A 27 3.06 -11.86 -3.27
N LYS A 28 4.19 -12.53 -3.41
CA LYS A 28 5.23 -12.76 -2.38
C LYS A 28 5.80 -11.54 -1.65
N ALA A 29 5.86 -10.37 -2.26
CA ALA A 29 6.54 -9.25 -1.59
C ALA A 29 5.57 -8.17 -1.09
N GLY A 30 4.59 -7.74 -1.89
CA GLY A 30 3.75 -6.60 -1.55
C GLY A 30 2.54 -6.94 -0.65
N ILE A 31 1.86 -8.05 -0.92
CA ILE A 31 0.61 -8.41 -0.20
C ILE A 31 0.88 -8.81 1.26
N LEU A 32 1.98 -9.54 1.52
CA LEU A 32 2.37 -9.90 2.88
C LEU A 32 2.74 -8.67 3.73
N GLU A 33 3.18 -7.60 3.07
CA GLU A 33 3.58 -6.37 3.74
C GLU A 33 2.42 -5.47 4.14
N VAL A 34 1.29 -5.55 3.43
CA VAL A 34 0.15 -4.66 3.64
C VAL A 34 -0.99 -5.31 4.41
N ALA A 35 -0.97 -6.64 4.60
CA ALA A 35 -2.03 -7.36 5.29
C ALA A 35 -1.97 -7.14 6.80
N ASP A 36 -3.11 -6.77 7.39
CA ASP A 36 -3.30 -6.74 8.82
C ASP A 36 -4.02 -8.02 9.33
N VAL A 37 -4.78 -8.69 8.45
CA VAL A 37 -5.43 -9.99 8.73
C VAL A 37 -5.42 -10.84 7.46
N PHE A 38 -5.04 -12.09 7.57
CA PHE A 38 -5.18 -13.07 6.49
C PHE A 38 -6.43 -13.92 6.69
N VAL A 39 -7.21 -14.09 5.63
CA VAL A 39 -8.41 -14.91 5.62
C VAL A 39 -8.26 -16.00 4.57
N VAL A 40 -8.18 -17.26 5.00
CA VAL A 40 -8.21 -18.42 4.10
C VAL A 40 -9.66 -18.87 3.98
N ASN A 41 -10.34 -18.37 2.95
CA ASN A 41 -11.73 -18.72 2.66
C ASN A 41 -11.84 -20.04 1.91
N LYS A 42 -13.03 -20.65 1.89
CA LYS A 42 -13.28 -22.00 1.37
C LYS A 42 -12.40 -23.04 2.09
N ALA A 43 -12.27 -22.88 3.41
CA ALA A 43 -11.42 -23.75 4.23
C ALA A 43 -11.93 -25.17 4.40
N ASP A 44 -13.11 -25.47 3.87
CA ASP A 44 -13.66 -26.80 3.69
C ASP A 44 -13.08 -27.57 2.50
N ARG A 45 -12.33 -26.92 1.63
CA ARG A 45 -11.66 -27.53 0.48
C ARG A 45 -10.28 -28.07 0.85
N ASP A 46 -9.88 -29.12 0.10
CA ASP A 46 -8.54 -29.66 0.21
C ASP A 46 -7.46 -28.58 -0.04
N GLY A 47 -6.37 -28.65 0.70
CA GLY A 47 -5.27 -27.69 0.59
C GLY A 47 -5.38 -26.46 1.49
N ALA A 48 -6.49 -26.23 2.20
CA ALA A 48 -6.64 -25.09 3.10
C ALA A 48 -5.59 -25.07 4.21
N ASP A 49 -5.31 -26.21 4.83
CA ASP A 49 -4.30 -26.32 5.88
C ASP A 49 -2.87 -26.14 5.32
N GLN A 50 -2.63 -26.52 4.09
CA GLN A 50 -1.35 -26.26 3.43
C GLN A 50 -1.18 -24.75 3.20
N THR A 51 -2.20 -24.06 2.69
CA THR A 51 -2.20 -22.59 2.52
C THR A 51 -1.88 -21.87 3.84
N VAL A 52 -2.49 -22.31 4.95
CA VAL A 52 -2.20 -21.75 6.28
C VAL A 52 -0.74 -21.98 6.70
N ARG A 53 -0.20 -23.19 6.49
CA ARG A 53 1.21 -23.50 6.82
C ARG A 53 2.17 -22.65 6.00
N ASP A 54 1.90 -22.50 4.70
CA ASP A 54 2.73 -21.70 3.79
C ASP A 54 2.73 -20.22 4.20
N LEU A 55 1.56 -19.66 4.52
CA LEU A 55 1.45 -18.29 5.05
C LEU A 55 2.23 -18.11 6.36
N ARG A 56 2.11 -19.04 7.32
CA ARG A 56 2.85 -18.98 8.58
C ARG A 56 4.35 -19.01 8.35
N SER A 57 4.80 -19.87 7.46
CA SER A 57 6.21 -19.97 7.08
C SER A 57 6.71 -18.64 6.48
N MET A 58 5.98 -18.07 5.55
CA MET A 58 6.34 -16.80 4.91
C MET A 58 6.37 -15.63 5.90
N LEU A 59 5.38 -15.53 6.79
CA LEU A 59 5.35 -14.49 7.82
C LEU A 59 6.50 -14.64 8.82
N SER A 60 6.92 -15.86 9.14
CA SER A 60 8.06 -16.10 10.02
C SER A 60 9.40 -15.73 9.39
N LEU A 61 9.53 -15.83 8.07
CA LEU A 61 10.73 -15.48 7.31
C LEU A 61 10.83 -13.98 7.02
N GLY A 62 9.68 -13.28 6.96
CA GLY A 62 9.62 -11.86 6.60
C GLY A 62 10.17 -10.88 7.63
N GLY A 63 10.57 -11.32 8.80
CA GLY A 63 11.30 -10.54 9.83
C GLY A 63 10.56 -9.32 10.41
N ARG A 64 9.48 -8.89 9.81
CA ARG A 64 8.78 -7.62 10.12
C ARG A 64 7.98 -7.62 11.43
N HIS A 65 7.71 -8.81 12.00
CA HIS A 65 6.82 -8.95 13.16
C HIS A 65 7.54 -9.57 14.37
N THR A 66 8.85 -9.40 14.45
CA THR A 66 9.68 -10.00 15.52
C THR A 66 9.86 -9.06 16.71
N GLU A 67 9.59 -7.77 16.55
CA GLU A 67 9.75 -6.80 17.64
C GLU A 67 8.55 -6.85 18.60
N ALA A 68 8.85 -6.68 19.88
CA ALA A 68 7.83 -6.61 20.91
C ALA A 68 6.91 -5.39 20.69
N GLY A 69 5.60 -5.62 20.71
CA GLY A 69 4.60 -4.55 20.52
C GLY A 69 4.14 -4.34 19.08
N GLN A 70 4.75 -4.97 18.08
CA GLN A 70 4.27 -4.93 16.70
C GLN A 70 3.03 -5.83 16.51
N TRP A 71 2.14 -5.40 15.60
CA TRP A 71 1.01 -6.21 15.20
C TRP A 71 1.47 -7.45 14.43
N ARG A 72 0.96 -8.61 14.84
CA ARG A 72 1.18 -9.88 14.14
C ARG A 72 -0.12 -10.26 13.44
N PRO A 73 -0.17 -10.22 12.09
CA PRO A 73 -1.37 -10.55 11.34
C PRO A 73 -1.85 -11.97 11.66
N PRO A 74 -3.08 -12.14 12.19
CA PRO A 74 -3.66 -13.46 12.36
C PRO A 74 -4.02 -14.08 11.01
N ILE A 75 -4.07 -15.41 10.96
CA ILE A 75 -4.56 -16.19 9.84
C ILE A 75 -5.84 -16.89 10.28
N VAL A 76 -6.97 -16.50 9.70
CA VAL A 76 -8.28 -17.02 10.03
C VAL A 76 -8.79 -17.89 8.88
N LYS A 77 -9.32 -19.07 9.20
CA LYS A 77 -9.99 -19.93 8.23
C LYS A 77 -11.48 -19.63 8.18
N THR A 78 -12.05 -19.51 6.99
CA THR A 78 -13.48 -19.25 6.82
C THR A 78 -14.11 -20.17 5.77
N VAL A 79 -15.39 -20.44 5.96
CA VAL A 79 -16.29 -21.00 4.95
C VAL A 79 -17.48 -20.06 4.86
N ALA A 80 -17.30 -18.93 4.20
CA ALA A 80 -18.24 -17.80 4.21
C ALA A 80 -19.65 -18.14 3.68
N SER A 81 -19.79 -19.26 2.97
CA SER A 81 -21.10 -19.77 2.49
C SER A 81 -21.93 -20.47 3.57
N ARG A 82 -21.36 -20.75 4.75
CA ARG A 82 -22.08 -21.40 5.85
C ARG A 82 -22.79 -20.37 6.70
N GLU A 83 -24.00 -20.71 7.17
CA GLU A 83 -24.76 -19.88 8.12
C GLU A 83 -24.20 -19.97 9.54
N LYS A 84 -23.65 -21.13 9.90
CA LYS A 84 -23.05 -21.40 11.21
C LYS A 84 -21.61 -21.89 11.02
N ASP A 85 -20.77 -21.61 12.02
CA ASP A 85 -19.36 -22.01 12.02
C ASP A 85 -18.61 -21.58 10.74
N SER A 86 -18.97 -20.41 10.23
CA SER A 86 -18.38 -19.84 9.00
C SER A 86 -16.97 -19.30 9.22
N GLY A 87 -16.55 -19.04 10.47
CA GLY A 87 -15.29 -18.36 10.81
C GLY A 87 -15.33 -16.84 10.61
N VAL A 88 -16.46 -16.28 10.20
CA VAL A 88 -16.61 -14.83 10.01
C VAL A 88 -16.52 -14.07 11.32
N ASP A 89 -17.03 -14.62 12.41
CA ASP A 89 -16.94 -14.00 13.74
C ASP A 89 -15.48 -13.86 14.19
N GLU A 90 -14.63 -14.83 13.90
CA GLU A 90 -13.17 -14.74 14.18
C GLU A 90 -12.49 -13.65 13.36
N VAL A 91 -12.95 -13.41 12.12
CA VAL A 91 -12.47 -12.30 11.30
C VAL A 91 -12.86 -10.97 11.93
N LEU A 92 -14.12 -10.81 12.34
CA LEU A 92 -14.61 -9.60 13.01
C LEU A 92 -13.86 -9.33 14.32
N GLU A 93 -13.61 -10.38 15.10
CA GLU A 93 -12.81 -10.27 16.33
C GLU A 93 -11.36 -9.83 16.01
N SER A 94 -10.77 -10.38 14.96
CA SER A 94 -9.41 -10.00 14.52
C SER A 94 -9.33 -8.53 14.09
N ILE A 95 -10.34 -8.04 13.39
CA ILE A 95 -10.47 -6.62 13.03
C ILE A 95 -10.57 -5.75 14.27
N ALA A 96 -11.43 -6.15 15.24
CA ALA A 96 -11.59 -5.42 16.50
C ALA A 96 -10.29 -5.36 17.31
N LYS A 97 -9.55 -6.47 17.38
CA LYS A 97 -8.24 -6.52 18.05
C LYS A 97 -7.20 -5.63 17.36
N HIS A 98 -7.17 -5.64 16.02
CA HIS A 98 -6.28 -4.76 15.27
C HIS A 98 -6.61 -3.28 15.52
N ARG A 99 -7.89 -2.93 15.50
CA ARG A 99 -8.33 -1.56 15.80
C ARG A 99 -7.91 -1.12 17.21
N ALA A 100 -8.13 -1.96 18.21
CA ALA A 100 -7.71 -1.67 19.58
C ALA A 100 -6.19 -1.50 19.68
N TRP A 101 -5.41 -2.31 18.97
CA TRP A 101 -3.95 -2.16 18.88
C TRP A 101 -3.55 -0.83 18.22
N LEU A 102 -4.18 -0.45 17.10
CA LEU A 102 -3.94 0.83 16.44
C LEU A 102 -4.19 2.03 17.36
N GLU A 103 -5.26 1.95 18.16
CA GLU A 103 -5.63 2.99 19.13
C GLU A 103 -4.66 3.05 20.30
N SER A 104 -4.31 1.90 20.89
CA SER A 104 -3.46 1.81 22.08
C SER A 104 -2.00 2.17 21.82
N THR A 105 -1.52 1.94 20.61
CA THR A 105 -0.13 2.23 20.22
C THR A 105 0.06 3.59 19.57
N GLY A 106 -1.02 4.30 19.19
CA GLY A 106 -0.97 5.51 18.39
C GLY A 106 -0.65 5.27 16.90
N GLU A 107 -0.46 4.01 16.50
CA GLU A 107 -0.12 3.62 15.13
C GLU A 107 -1.22 4.03 14.13
N GLY A 108 -2.48 3.98 14.54
CA GLY A 108 -3.60 4.43 13.73
C GLY A 108 -3.52 5.93 13.39
N HIS A 109 -3.11 6.75 14.34
CA HIS A 109 -2.91 8.18 14.11
C HIS A 109 -1.71 8.41 13.17
N ARG A 110 -0.59 7.73 13.39
CA ARG A 110 0.60 7.81 12.55
C ARG A 110 0.27 7.46 11.09
N ARG A 111 -0.38 6.32 10.85
CA ARG A 111 -0.78 5.87 9.50
C ARG A 111 -1.70 6.88 8.80
N ARG A 112 -2.67 7.45 9.53
CA ARG A 112 -3.57 8.48 8.95
C ARG A 112 -2.85 9.78 8.64
N SER A 113 -1.93 10.20 9.49
CA SER A 113 -1.12 11.41 9.25
C SER A 113 -0.21 11.26 8.03
N GLU A 114 0.45 10.12 7.88
CA GLU A 114 1.29 9.83 6.70
C GLU A 114 0.47 9.76 5.41
N ARG A 115 -0.76 9.23 5.48
CA ARG A 115 -1.69 9.21 4.36
C ARG A 115 -2.10 10.63 3.95
N ALA A 116 -2.52 11.44 4.92
CA ALA A 116 -2.87 12.83 4.69
C ALA A 116 -1.70 13.64 4.11
N ALA A 117 -0.48 13.42 4.59
CA ALA A 117 0.71 14.07 4.05
C ALA A 117 0.95 13.72 2.58
N ARG A 118 0.84 12.44 2.22
CA ARG A 118 0.96 11.99 0.81
C ARG A 118 -0.13 12.57 -0.08
N GLU A 119 -1.36 12.65 0.42
CA GLU A 119 -2.49 13.23 -0.32
C GLU A 119 -2.27 14.73 -0.55
N ILE A 120 -1.85 15.47 0.48
CA ILE A 120 -1.50 16.90 0.37
C ILE A 120 -0.38 17.10 -0.66
N GLU A 121 0.67 16.29 -0.61
CA GLU A 121 1.77 16.34 -1.56
C GLU A 121 1.30 16.11 -2.99
N ALA A 122 0.49 15.06 -3.21
CA ALA A 122 -0.05 14.73 -4.53
C ALA A 122 -0.92 15.87 -5.10
N ILE A 123 -1.79 16.46 -4.27
CA ILE A 123 -2.63 17.61 -4.63
C ILE A 123 -1.76 18.83 -4.96
N ALA A 124 -0.76 19.12 -4.12
CA ALA A 124 0.14 20.25 -4.34
C ALA A 124 0.94 20.12 -5.64
N LEU A 125 1.48 18.92 -5.90
CA LEU A 125 2.20 18.64 -7.14
C LEU A 125 1.28 18.73 -8.37
N ALA A 126 0.03 18.26 -8.28
CA ALA A 126 -0.94 18.38 -9.35
C ALA A 126 -1.28 19.85 -9.63
N ALA A 127 -1.53 20.65 -8.58
CA ALA A 127 -1.80 22.08 -8.70
C ALA A 127 -0.61 22.86 -9.27
N LEU A 128 0.63 22.50 -8.90
CA LEU A 128 1.83 23.09 -9.49
C LEU A 128 1.94 22.77 -10.98
N ARG A 129 1.71 21.51 -11.37
CA ARG A 129 1.71 21.10 -12.78
C ARG A 129 0.64 21.85 -13.59
N GLU A 130 -0.55 22.01 -13.03
CA GLU A 130 -1.63 22.77 -13.68
C GLU A 130 -1.26 24.26 -13.87
N ARG A 131 -0.63 24.89 -12.84
CA ARG A 131 -0.15 26.27 -12.94
C ARG A 131 0.99 26.43 -13.95
N MET A 132 1.88 25.44 -14.04
CA MET A 132 2.94 25.43 -15.05
C MET A 132 2.39 25.33 -16.46
N GLY A 133 1.16 24.84 -16.65
CA GLY A 133 0.59 24.59 -17.96
C GLY A 133 1.37 23.55 -18.75
N ASP A 134 1.16 23.49 -20.05
CA ASP A 134 1.91 22.60 -20.94
C ASP A 134 3.27 23.25 -21.27
N VAL A 135 4.23 23.09 -20.35
CA VAL A 135 5.61 23.61 -20.52
C VAL A 135 6.31 22.88 -21.68
N HIS A 136 5.89 21.63 -21.95
CA HIS A 136 6.47 20.82 -23.03
C HIS A 136 6.05 21.36 -24.38
N GLY A 137 7.01 21.86 -25.16
CA GLY A 137 6.73 22.46 -26.47
C GLY A 137 6.35 23.94 -26.44
N SER A 138 6.36 24.58 -25.27
CA SER A 138 6.17 26.03 -25.21
C SER A 138 7.30 26.80 -25.90
N ALA A 139 6.98 27.94 -26.48
CA ALA A 139 7.99 28.81 -27.12
C ALA A 139 9.07 29.25 -26.12
N ALA A 140 8.72 29.42 -24.84
CA ALA A 140 9.66 29.76 -23.78
C ALA A 140 10.66 28.63 -23.51
N MET A 141 10.19 27.38 -23.45
CA MET A 141 11.06 26.21 -23.32
C MET A 141 12.00 26.07 -24.50
N GLY A 142 11.51 26.25 -25.75
CA GLY A 142 12.32 26.19 -26.95
C GLY A 142 13.42 27.26 -26.98
N ALA A 143 13.11 28.49 -26.57
CA ALA A 143 14.07 29.59 -26.48
C ALA A 143 15.17 29.32 -25.44
N LEU A 144 14.80 28.84 -24.25
CA LEU A 144 15.74 28.50 -23.19
C LEU A 144 16.63 27.31 -23.58
N ALA A 145 16.06 26.28 -24.19
CA ALA A 145 16.85 25.16 -24.72
C ALA A 145 17.85 25.60 -25.77
N GLY A 146 17.49 26.53 -26.68
CA GLY A 146 18.40 27.13 -27.65
C GLY A 146 19.59 27.85 -27.00
N ARG A 147 19.34 28.61 -25.93
CA ARG A 147 20.40 29.32 -25.17
C ARG A 147 21.35 28.34 -24.46
N VAL A 148 20.83 27.26 -23.92
CA VAL A 148 21.65 26.20 -23.30
C VAL A 148 22.55 25.54 -24.35
N VAL A 149 22.03 25.21 -25.55
CA VAL A 149 22.79 24.61 -26.63
C VAL A 149 23.86 25.59 -27.16
N ALA A 150 23.57 26.89 -27.18
CA ALA A 150 24.53 27.93 -27.56
C ALA A 150 25.59 28.21 -26.47
N GLY A 151 25.49 27.60 -25.28
CA GLY A 151 26.41 27.84 -24.17
C GLY A 151 26.21 29.18 -23.45
N GLU A 152 25.08 29.87 -23.70
CA GLU A 152 24.78 31.18 -23.13
C GLU A 152 24.25 31.07 -21.67
N THR A 153 23.75 29.92 -21.30
CA THR A 153 23.27 29.58 -19.94
C THR A 153 23.41 28.09 -19.70
N ASP A 154 23.35 27.69 -18.43
CA ASP A 154 23.30 26.29 -18.05
C ASP A 154 21.85 25.81 -17.82
N PRO A 155 21.59 24.48 -17.82
CA PRO A 155 20.24 23.95 -17.66
C PRO A 155 19.54 24.33 -16.32
N TYR A 156 20.30 24.50 -15.24
CA TYR A 156 19.74 24.85 -13.91
C TYR A 156 19.27 26.30 -13.92
N THR A 157 20.12 27.22 -14.40
CA THR A 157 19.75 28.65 -14.55
C THR A 157 18.56 28.83 -15.49
N ALA A 158 18.51 28.07 -16.60
CA ALA A 158 17.37 28.08 -17.51
C ALA A 158 16.08 27.57 -16.86
N ALA A 159 16.15 26.54 -16.01
CA ALA A 159 15.00 26.04 -15.25
C ALA A 159 14.49 27.06 -14.22
N ASP A 160 15.39 27.72 -13.50
CA ASP A 160 15.03 28.79 -12.55
C ASP A 160 14.37 29.98 -13.25
N GLU A 161 14.87 30.38 -14.43
CA GLU A 161 14.27 31.42 -15.27
C GLU A 161 12.86 31.03 -15.74
N LEU A 162 12.65 29.76 -16.09
CA LEU A 162 11.33 29.25 -16.47
C LEU A 162 10.35 29.28 -15.29
N LEU A 163 10.79 28.84 -14.12
CA LEU A 163 9.99 28.85 -12.89
C LEU A 163 9.65 30.26 -12.40
N GLY A 164 10.57 31.21 -12.57
CA GLY A 164 10.34 32.61 -12.22
C GLY A 164 9.29 33.34 -13.07
N ARG A 165 8.85 32.71 -14.18
CA ARG A 165 7.78 33.24 -15.07
C ARG A 165 6.39 32.70 -14.75
N LEU A 166 6.26 31.78 -13.76
CA LEU A 166 5.03 31.18 -13.30
C LEU A 166 4.40 32.02 -12.19
#